data_f9996daf29e2be72e10f60aa8dcfe5db
#
_entry.id   f9996daf29e2be72e10f60aa8dcfe5db
#
_cell.length_a   1.000
_cell.length_b   1.000
_cell.length_c   1.000
_cell.angle_alpha   90.00
_cell.angle_beta   90.00
_cell.angle_gamma   90.00
#
_symmetry.space_group_name_H-M   'P 1'
#
loop_
_entity.id
_entity.type
_entity.pdbx_description
1 polymer ?
#
loop_
_entity_poly.entity_id
_entity_poly.type
_entity_poly.pdbx_seq_one_letter_code
_entity_poly.pdbx_strand_id
1 'polypeptide(L)'
;SPVNTQARAMPAALYFDYLGVRLDGIRAQGKSLDLLIRLTDTQEGWELHLANSVLTAHRADRDRRAPLLTCTRLQMMALFEGRLTPEQAVQQGLLQNAAPVKELLSLLDSFRPDFQLVLP
;
A
#
# COMPACT_ATOMS: atom_id res chain seq x y z
N SER A 1 19.03 -11.11 -12.00
CA SER A 1 18.71 -10.70 -13.34
C SER A 1 17.67 -9.62 -13.36
N PRO A 2 17.92 -8.59 -14.05
CA PRO A 2 17.02 -7.49 -14.06
C PRO A 2 15.73 -7.83 -14.73
N VAL A 3 15.75 -8.79 -15.53
CA VAL A 3 14.57 -9.17 -16.16
C VAL A 3 13.51 -9.47 -15.28
N ASN A 4 13.78 -9.83 -14.16
CA ASN A 4 12.73 -10.25 -13.28
C ASN A 4 12.28 -9.24 -12.29
N THR A 5 12.65 -8.01 -12.45
CA THR A 5 12.24 -7.01 -11.47
C THR A 5 10.76 -6.98 -11.29
N GLN A 6 10.00 -6.95 -12.36
CA GLN A 6 8.58 -6.94 -12.21
C GLN A 6 8.02 -8.26 -11.83
N ALA A 7 8.59 -9.32 -12.36
CA ALA A 7 8.13 -10.63 -11.98
C ALA A 7 8.39 -10.90 -10.52
N ARG A 8 9.36 -10.19 -9.93
CA ARG A 8 9.63 -10.38 -8.54
C ARG A 8 8.80 -9.52 -7.65
N ALA A 9 8.09 -8.57 -8.20
CA ALA A 9 7.20 -7.79 -7.36
C ALA A 9 6.18 -8.76 -6.81
N MET A 10 6.07 -8.81 -5.51
CA MET A 10 5.17 -9.78 -4.92
C MET A 10 3.74 -9.46 -5.31
N PRO A 11 2.88 -10.46 -5.33
CA PRO A 11 1.46 -10.24 -5.59
C PRO A 11 0.91 -9.23 -4.58
N ALA A 12 -0.03 -8.42 -5.03
CA ALA A 12 -0.59 -7.38 -4.19
C ALA A 12 -1.17 -7.93 -2.90
N ALA A 13 -1.89 -9.03 -2.97
CA ALA A 13 -2.51 -9.61 -1.78
C ALA A 13 -1.46 -9.92 -0.71
N LEU A 14 -0.33 -10.46 -1.12
CA LEU A 14 0.72 -10.80 -0.19
C LEU A 14 1.35 -9.53 0.41
N TYR A 15 1.52 -8.51 -0.40
CA TYR A 15 2.07 -7.25 0.09
C TYR A 15 1.13 -6.60 1.10
N PHE A 16 -0.17 -6.67 0.87
CA PHE A 16 -1.14 -6.12 1.81
C PHE A 16 -1.13 -6.88 3.14
N ASP A 17 -0.90 -8.19 3.09
CA ASP A 17 -0.73 -8.96 4.32
C ASP A 17 0.50 -8.47 5.08
N TYR A 18 1.57 -8.19 4.37
CA TYR A 18 2.77 -7.65 4.97
C TYR A 18 2.50 -6.28 5.61
N LEU A 19 1.75 -5.42 4.96
CA LEU A 19 1.40 -4.13 5.57
C LEU A 19 0.59 -4.35 6.85
N GLY A 20 -0.30 -5.33 6.85
CA GLY A 20 -1.08 -5.65 8.03
C GLY A 20 -0.21 -6.07 9.21
N VAL A 21 0.89 -6.77 8.93
CA VAL A 21 1.83 -7.16 9.97
C VAL A 21 2.61 -5.94 10.50
N ARG A 22 2.86 -4.96 9.66
CA ARG A 22 3.56 -3.74 10.10
C ARG A 22 2.67 -2.80 10.89
N LEU A 23 1.37 -3.00 10.89
CA LEU A 23 0.47 -2.08 11.58
C LEU A 23 0.72 -2.11 13.08
N ASP A 24 0.89 -0.94 13.68
CA ASP A 24 0.97 -0.81 15.12
C ASP A 24 -0.47 -0.75 15.65
N GLY A 25 -0.94 -1.87 16.20
CA GLY A 25 -2.33 -1.96 16.62
C GLY A 25 -2.71 -0.97 17.71
N ILE A 26 -1.74 -0.57 18.54
CA ILE A 26 -2.02 0.38 19.61
C ILE A 26 -2.23 1.76 19.02
N ARG A 27 -1.34 2.20 18.13
CA ARG A 27 -1.50 3.48 17.46
C ARG A 27 -2.77 3.52 16.59
N ALA A 28 -3.17 2.37 16.09
CA ALA A 28 -4.33 2.30 15.21
C ALA A 28 -5.68 2.28 15.95
N GLN A 29 -5.66 2.20 17.27
CA GLN A 29 -6.90 2.17 18.03
C GLN A 29 -7.78 3.38 17.72
N GLY A 30 -9.02 3.13 17.43
CA GLY A 30 -9.97 4.20 17.13
C GLY A 30 -9.83 4.83 15.75
N LYS A 31 -8.91 4.34 14.94
CA LYS A 31 -8.70 4.88 13.60
C LYS A 31 -9.48 4.07 12.57
N SER A 32 -9.90 4.74 11.52
CA SER A 32 -10.65 4.10 10.45
C SER A 32 -10.24 4.77 9.14
N LEU A 33 -9.86 3.98 8.16
CA LEU A 33 -9.44 4.48 6.85
C LEU A 33 -9.89 3.52 5.76
N ASP A 34 -10.22 4.07 4.61
CA ASP A 34 -10.48 3.27 3.42
C ASP A 34 -9.66 3.87 2.28
N LEU A 35 -8.84 3.06 1.63
CA LEU A 35 -8.01 3.53 0.54
C LEU A 35 -8.29 2.69 -0.70
N LEU A 36 -8.79 3.34 -1.74
CA LEU A 36 -9.08 2.66 -2.99
C LEU A 36 -7.84 2.77 -3.89
N ILE A 37 -7.34 1.63 -4.36
CA ILE A 37 -6.10 1.54 -5.11
C ILE A 37 -6.36 0.84 -6.43
N ARG A 38 -5.82 1.39 -7.53
CA ARG A 38 -5.83 0.71 -8.80
C ARG A 38 -4.39 0.44 -9.20
N LEU A 39 -4.08 -0.83 -9.46
CA LEU A 39 -2.76 -1.25 -9.90
C LEU A 39 -2.77 -1.40 -11.42
N THR A 40 -1.89 -0.64 -12.07
CA THR A 40 -1.93 -0.56 -13.53
C THR A 40 -1.19 -1.70 -14.21
N ASP A 41 -0.22 -2.29 -13.55
CA ASP A 41 0.53 -3.39 -14.15
C ASP A 41 -0.24 -4.70 -14.10
N THR A 42 -1.08 -4.91 -13.11
CA THR A 42 -1.87 -6.13 -13.01
C THR A 42 -3.34 -5.92 -13.35
N GLN A 43 -3.74 -4.68 -13.58
CA GLN A 43 -5.14 -4.35 -13.87
C GLN A 43 -6.06 -4.73 -12.70
N GLU A 44 -5.58 -4.60 -11.49
CA GLU A 44 -6.35 -4.95 -10.30
C GLU A 44 -6.83 -3.71 -9.58
N GLY A 45 -8.05 -3.77 -9.04
CA GLY A 45 -8.55 -2.78 -8.10
C GLY A 45 -8.58 -3.40 -6.72
N TRP A 46 -8.18 -2.63 -5.72
CA TRP A 46 -8.14 -3.08 -4.33
C TRP A 46 -8.66 -1.98 -3.42
N GLU A 47 -9.21 -2.37 -2.30
CA GLU A 47 -9.53 -1.44 -1.23
C GLU A 47 -8.84 -1.91 0.05
N LEU A 48 -8.04 -1.04 0.64
CA LEU A 48 -7.49 -1.27 1.96
C LEU A 48 -8.46 -0.69 2.96
N HIS A 49 -8.73 -1.44 4.01
CA HIS A 49 -9.69 -1.03 5.02
C HIS A 49 -9.05 -1.20 6.39
N LEU A 50 -8.98 -0.11 7.14
CA LEU A 50 -8.50 -0.13 8.51
C LEU A 50 -9.67 0.11 9.43
N ALA A 51 -9.89 -0.80 10.35
CA ALA A 51 -10.89 -0.65 11.41
C ALA A 51 -10.55 -1.63 12.52
N ASN A 52 -10.84 -1.24 13.74
CA ASN A 52 -10.62 -2.11 14.91
C ASN A 52 -9.18 -2.61 15.00
N SER A 53 -8.24 -1.74 14.66
CA SER A 53 -6.80 -2.03 14.68
C SER A 53 -6.39 -3.16 13.75
N VAL A 54 -7.16 -3.42 12.69
CA VAL A 54 -6.84 -4.43 11.71
C VAL A 54 -6.88 -3.82 10.32
N LEU A 55 -5.86 -4.09 9.53
CA LEU A 55 -5.80 -3.64 8.14
C LEU A 55 -6.10 -4.84 7.24
N THR A 56 -7.13 -4.72 6.44
CA THR A 56 -7.54 -5.77 5.51
C THR A 56 -7.56 -5.22 4.10
N ALA A 57 -7.52 -6.10 3.12
CA ALA A 57 -7.56 -5.72 1.72
C ALA A 57 -8.60 -6.57 0.98
N HIS A 58 -9.36 -5.94 0.13
CA HIS A 58 -10.36 -6.62 -0.67
C HIS A 58 -10.23 -6.22 -2.13
N ARG A 59 -10.52 -7.13 -3.03
CA ARG A 59 -10.57 -6.80 -4.46
C ARG A 59 -11.72 -5.83 -4.70
N ALA A 60 -11.45 -4.86 -5.53
CA ALA A 60 -12.43 -3.81 -5.84
C ALA A 60 -12.36 -3.47 -7.33
N ASP A 61 -12.25 -4.48 -8.19
CA ASP A 61 -12.05 -4.29 -9.61
C ASP A 61 -13.19 -3.54 -10.28
N ARG A 62 -14.38 -3.67 -9.74
CA ARG A 62 -15.55 -3.06 -10.35
C ARG A 62 -16.02 -1.78 -9.66
N ASP A 63 -15.22 -1.29 -8.72
CA ASP A 63 -15.58 -0.08 -8.01
C ASP A 63 -15.49 1.08 -8.99
N ARG A 64 -16.52 1.90 -9.01
CA ARG A 64 -16.58 3.02 -9.95
C ARG A 64 -16.08 4.32 -9.37
N ARG A 65 -15.75 4.33 -8.09
CA ARG A 65 -15.20 5.54 -7.48
C ARG A 65 -13.80 5.77 -8.05
N ALA A 66 -13.41 7.03 -8.13
CA ALA A 66 -12.05 7.36 -8.56
C ALA A 66 -11.08 6.82 -7.53
N PRO A 67 -10.04 6.09 -7.94
CA PRO A 67 -9.08 5.58 -6.98
C PRO A 67 -8.29 6.71 -6.33
N LEU A 68 -7.93 6.51 -5.07
CA LEU A 68 -7.04 7.42 -4.40
C LEU A 68 -5.62 7.28 -4.97
N LEU A 69 -5.21 6.06 -5.24
CA LEU A 69 -3.86 5.74 -5.73
C LEU A 69 -3.98 4.93 -7.02
N THR A 70 -3.28 5.34 -8.06
CA THR A 70 -3.22 4.62 -9.33
C THR A 70 -1.76 4.50 -9.72
N CYS A 71 -1.22 3.29 -9.69
CA CYS A 71 0.20 3.09 -9.90
C CYS A 71 0.52 1.62 -10.13
N THR A 72 1.78 1.31 -10.40
CA THR A 72 2.23 -0.08 -10.45
C THR A 72 2.45 -0.61 -9.06
N ARG A 73 2.59 -1.93 -8.93
CA ARG A 73 2.90 -2.53 -7.63
C ARG A 73 4.21 -1.98 -7.06
N LEU A 74 5.24 -1.82 -7.90
CA LEU A 74 6.52 -1.32 -7.42
C LEU A 74 6.42 0.12 -6.92
N GLN A 75 5.64 0.95 -7.57
CA GLN A 75 5.42 2.31 -7.12
C GLN A 75 4.67 2.31 -5.77
N MET A 76 3.70 1.44 -5.63
CA MET A 76 2.96 1.30 -4.38
C MET A 76 3.89 0.87 -3.25
N MET A 77 4.75 -0.11 -3.51
CA MET A 77 5.71 -0.56 -2.51
C MET A 77 6.68 0.56 -2.14
N ALA A 78 7.15 1.32 -3.12
CA ALA A 78 8.02 2.46 -2.85
C ALA A 78 7.34 3.47 -1.92
N LEU A 79 6.06 3.71 -2.15
CA LEU A 79 5.29 4.65 -1.33
C LEU A 79 5.18 4.16 0.12
N PHE A 80 4.80 2.90 0.32
CA PHE A 80 4.61 2.38 1.66
C PHE A 80 5.92 2.06 2.37
N GLU A 81 7.04 2.04 1.66
CA GLU A 81 8.37 1.84 2.25
C GLU A 81 9.15 3.14 2.42
N GLY A 82 8.57 4.25 2.06
CA GLY A 82 9.20 5.55 2.27
C GLY A 82 10.19 5.97 1.19
N ARG A 83 10.33 5.21 0.11
CA ARG A 83 11.22 5.58 -0.99
C ARG A 83 10.56 6.57 -1.95
N LEU A 84 9.27 6.68 -1.91
CA LEU A 84 8.49 7.67 -2.63
C LEU A 84 7.59 8.34 -1.58
N THR A 85 7.70 9.64 -1.42
CA THR A 85 6.87 10.31 -0.43
C THR A 85 5.45 10.52 -0.96
N PRO A 86 4.46 10.63 -0.08
CA PRO A 86 3.09 10.93 -0.55
C PRO A 86 3.02 12.21 -1.39
N GLU A 87 3.81 13.22 -1.02
CA GLU A 87 3.83 14.47 -1.79
C GLU A 87 4.40 14.25 -3.19
N GLN A 88 5.45 13.43 -3.30
CA GLN A 88 6.00 13.11 -4.60
C GLN A 88 4.99 12.32 -5.44
N ALA A 89 4.28 11.40 -4.81
CA ALA A 89 3.25 10.63 -5.50
C ALA A 89 2.14 11.53 -6.04
N VAL A 90 1.76 12.56 -5.29
CA VAL A 90 0.78 13.53 -5.76
C VAL A 90 1.34 14.31 -6.96
N GLN A 91 2.60 14.74 -6.87
CA GLN A 91 3.21 15.48 -7.96
C GLN A 91 3.32 14.64 -9.23
N GLN A 92 3.53 13.36 -9.10
CA GLN A 92 3.63 12.46 -10.24
C GLN A 92 2.27 12.02 -10.78
N GLY A 93 1.19 12.48 -10.19
CA GLY A 93 -0.14 12.12 -10.66
C GLY A 93 -0.60 10.73 -10.24
N LEU A 94 0.09 10.09 -9.32
CA LEU A 94 -0.26 8.75 -8.87
C LEU A 94 -1.27 8.79 -7.72
N LEU A 95 -1.19 9.80 -6.89
CA LEU A 95 -1.98 9.89 -5.67
C LEU A 95 -2.84 11.16 -5.73
N GLN A 96 -4.12 11.02 -5.42
CA GLN A 96 -5.04 12.16 -5.48
C GLN A 96 -4.94 13.07 -4.26
N ASN A 97 -4.64 12.50 -3.11
CA ASN A 97 -4.61 13.24 -1.85
C ASN A 97 -3.60 12.55 -0.93
N ALA A 98 -2.63 13.29 -0.45
CA ALA A 98 -1.58 12.74 0.39
C ALA A 98 -2.07 12.38 1.80
N ALA A 99 -3.06 13.08 2.30
CA ALA A 99 -3.46 12.95 3.71
C ALA A 99 -3.80 11.52 4.17
N PRO A 100 -4.63 10.77 3.45
CA PRO A 100 -4.96 9.42 3.93
C PRO A 100 -3.76 8.48 3.95
N VAL A 101 -2.87 8.62 2.98
CA VAL A 101 -1.66 7.79 2.94
C VAL A 101 -0.71 8.18 4.06
N LYS A 102 -0.57 9.48 4.31
CA LYS A 102 0.27 9.93 5.42
C LYS A 102 -0.26 9.41 6.75
N GLU A 103 -1.57 9.39 6.90
CA GLU A 103 -2.16 8.87 8.13
C GLU A 103 -1.85 7.37 8.27
N LEU A 104 -2.05 6.59 7.23
CA LEU A 104 -1.75 5.16 7.31
C LEU A 104 -0.26 4.94 7.60
N LEU A 105 0.62 5.67 6.92
CA LEU A 105 2.06 5.51 7.15
C LEU A 105 2.44 5.80 8.61
N SER A 106 1.74 6.74 9.26
CA SER A 106 2.03 7.05 10.65
C SER A 106 1.64 5.92 11.61
N LEU A 107 0.83 4.98 11.15
CA LEU A 107 0.37 3.85 11.94
C LEU A 107 1.16 2.57 11.67
N LEU A 108 2.07 2.60 10.72
CA LEU A 108 2.90 1.44 10.38
C LEU A 108 4.25 1.55 11.08
N ASP A 109 4.79 0.41 11.47
CA ASP A 109 6.16 0.37 11.94
C ASP A 109 7.08 0.66 10.76
N SER A 110 8.26 1.17 11.05
CA SER A 110 9.20 1.51 9.99
C SER A 110 9.55 0.30 9.16
N PHE A 111 9.71 0.52 7.86
CA PHE A 111 10.17 -0.53 7.00
C PHE A 111 11.60 -0.90 7.40
N ARG A 112 11.89 -2.16 7.50
CA ARG A 112 13.18 -2.66 7.92
C ARG A 112 13.77 -3.51 6.81
N PRO A 113 14.59 -2.93 5.98
CA PRO A 113 15.13 -3.65 4.84
C PRO A 113 15.99 -4.84 5.26
N ASP A 114 16.53 -4.81 6.46
CA ASP A 114 17.32 -5.93 6.95
C ASP A 114 16.45 -7.05 7.52
N PHE A 115 15.17 -6.83 7.64
CA PHE A 115 14.27 -7.83 8.16
C PHE A 115 14.02 -8.83 7.07
N GLN A 116 14.13 -10.06 7.43
CA GLN A 116 14.10 -11.07 6.41
C GLN A 116 12.77 -11.40 5.91
N LEU A 117 12.25 -10.57 5.11
CA LEU A 117 11.04 -10.93 4.48
C LEU A 117 11.35 -11.86 3.41
N VAL A 118 12.54 -11.99 3.12
CA VAL A 118 12.93 -12.83 2.21
C VAL A 118 12.59 -14.10 2.46
N LEU A 119 12.75 -14.45 3.43
CA LEU A 119 12.39 -15.70 3.78
C LEU A 119 12.85 -16.64 2.93
N PRO A 120 12.87 -17.68 3.14
CA PRO A 120 13.44 -18.82 2.48
C PRO A 120 13.06 -18.95 1.06
#